data_b140f0d6437ed1459593e52ae4f7ee00
#
_entry.id   b140f0d6437ed1459593e52ae4f7ee00
#
_cell.length_a   1.000
_cell.length_b   1.000
_cell.length_c   1.000
_cell.angle_alpha   90.00
_cell.angle_beta   90.00
_cell.angle_gamma   90.00
#
_symmetry.space_group_name_H-M   'P 1'
#
loop_
_entity.id
_entity.type
_entity.pdbx_description
1 polymer ?
#
loop_
_entity_poly.entity_id
_entity_poly.type
_entity_poly.pdbx_seq_one_letter_code
_entity_poly.pdbx_strand_id
1 'polypeptide(L)'
;MKIDKIIVHPVNLPFSIQFSHALRKRSSVKNIIVEVIAAKGAIKGYGEGAPRSFVTGESQQSSTKSIHRFVKLDHFPWDLDDVSQIWDFIDSLRNGKSQNAAICALETALLDALGKNHKKNIIDYFPKDFITDKIYYGAPLPIADKQKIIEICQLIKKMKIKRLKLKMGKDLFKNKEIFEVVYSVFGEDYDLKIDINGVWNHALALKHEYLIKKYKVKVVEQPMAPDSSELADFAKLMQKAGAILMADESACSLGDVEKISRNGHYQMINVRLSKNGGFRNSLNIINHLRRNGTSFQIGCHLGESGILSAAGRILCLLCNDAVYYDGSYDEFLLEKNVTFKNVSFGLGGEAHPLNDPGIGIEVSSQNLARLSIGSPIVIEKPTC
;
A
#
# COMPACT_ATOMS: atom_id res chain seq x y z
N MET A 1 24.60 0.17 -15.97
CA MET A 1 25.43 -0.01 -14.74
C MET A 1 25.55 -1.49 -14.40
N LYS A 2 26.68 -1.88 -13.78
CA LYS A 2 26.84 -3.26 -13.30
C LYS A 2 26.40 -3.36 -11.86
N ILE A 3 25.50 -4.30 -11.55
CA ILE A 3 25.11 -4.62 -10.18
C ILE A 3 26.18 -5.52 -9.60
N ASP A 4 26.69 -5.19 -8.42
CA ASP A 4 27.74 -5.92 -7.73
C ASP A 4 27.13 -7.03 -6.85
N LYS A 5 26.06 -6.67 -6.09
CA LYS A 5 25.34 -7.59 -5.21
C LYS A 5 23.95 -7.05 -4.83
N ILE A 6 23.10 -7.95 -4.39
CA ILE A 6 21.80 -7.69 -3.79
C ILE A 6 21.87 -8.07 -2.30
N ILE A 7 21.38 -7.19 -1.43
CA ILE A 7 21.31 -7.45 0.00
C ILE A 7 19.83 -7.40 0.43
N VAL A 8 19.37 -8.44 1.13
CA VAL A 8 18.02 -8.51 1.67
C VAL A 8 18.07 -8.30 3.18
N HIS A 9 17.40 -7.28 3.66
CA HIS A 9 17.29 -6.92 5.07
C HIS A 9 15.89 -7.24 5.59
N PRO A 10 15.67 -8.31 6.34
CA PRO A 10 14.45 -8.48 7.12
C PRO A 10 14.42 -7.43 8.23
N VAL A 11 13.37 -6.60 8.28
CA VAL A 11 13.26 -5.50 9.27
C VAL A 11 12.03 -5.64 10.16
N ASN A 12 12.12 -5.13 11.38
CA ASN A 12 10.99 -4.92 12.27
C ASN A 12 10.82 -3.42 12.53
N LEU A 13 9.68 -2.87 12.15
CA LEU A 13 9.38 -1.46 12.26
C LEU A 13 8.44 -1.23 13.46
N PRO A 14 8.93 -0.69 14.57
CA PRO A 14 8.10 -0.42 15.76
C PRO A 14 7.17 0.75 15.51
N PHE A 15 5.96 0.67 16.09
CA PHE A 15 4.97 1.74 16.05
C PHE A 15 5.13 2.66 17.27
N SER A 16 4.95 3.96 17.04
CA SER A 16 4.86 4.97 18.10
C SER A 16 3.61 4.80 18.97
N ILE A 17 2.55 4.20 18.41
CA ILE A 17 1.29 3.90 19.08
C ILE A 17 0.84 2.47 18.75
N GLN A 18 0.14 1.81 19.67
CA GLN A 18 -0.52 0.54 19.34
C GLN A 18 -1.65 0.79 18.35
N PHE A 19 -1.58 0.12 17.20
CA PHE A 19 -2.60 0.20 16.18
C PHE A 19 -3.48 -1.06 16.20
N SER A 20 -4.81 -0.85 16.26
CA SER A 20 -5.79 -1.94 16.24
C SER A 20 -6.65 -1.85 14.98
N HIS A 21 -6.82 -2.98 14.31
CA HIS A 21 -7.83 -3.18 13.27
C HIS A 21 -8.65 -4.44 13.60
N ALA A 22 -9.69 -4.72 12.81
CA ALA A 22 -10.67 -5.77 13.12
C ALA A 22 -10.07 -7.15 13.45
N LEU A 23 -8.89 -7.47 12.93
CA LEU A 23 -8.27 -8.79 13.06
C LEU A 23 -7.12 -8.85 14.08
N ARG A 24 -6.39 -7.74 14.36
CA ARG A 24 -5.14 -7.78 15.16
C ARG A 24 -4.82 -6.45 15.84
N LYS A 25 -4.22 -6.55 17.04
CA LYS A 25 -3.44 -5.46 17.66
C LYS A 25 -1.97 -5.63 17.31
N ARG A 26 -1.27 -4.55 16.95
CA ARG A 26 0.14 -4.59 16.58
C ARG A 26 0.91 -3.42 17.20
N SER A 27 2.10 -3.70 17.71
CA SER A 27 3.09 -2.71 18.14
C SER A 27 4.25 -2.57 17.14
N SER A 28 4.31 -3.42 16.13
CA SER A 28 5.32 -3.37 15.07
C SER A 28 4.86 -4.15 13.84
N VAL A 29 5.57 -3.99 12.73
CA VAL A 29 5.39 -4.79 11.52
C VAL A 29 6.73 -5.33 11.02
N LYS A 30 6.67 -6.50 10.38
CA LYS A 30 7.82 -7.15 9.73
C LYS A 30 7.74 -6.90 8.23
N ASN A 31 8.67 -6.12 7.70
CA ASN A 31 8.85 -5.87 6.27
C ASN A 31 10.20 -6.43 5.79
N ILE A 32 10.41 -6.41 4.49
CA ILE A 32 11.69 -6.72 3.87
C ILE A 32 12.17 -5.51 3.08
N ILE A 33 13.46 -5.21 3.17
CA ILE A 33 14.09 -4.17 2.35
C ILE A 33 15.15 -4.84 1.48
N VAL A 34 15.14 -4.52 0.20
CA VAL A 34 16.16 -4.92 -0.77
C VAL A 34 17.07 -3.74 -1.00
N GLU A 35 18.37 -3.95 -0.88
CA GLU A 35 19.42 -3.01 -1.24
C GLU A 35 20.17 -3.54 -2.46
N VAL A 36 20.19 -2.78 -3.53
CA VAL A 36 20.99 -3.01 -4.73
C VAL A 36 22.29 -2.23 -4.59
N ILE A 37 23.42 -2.92 -4.65
CA ILE A 37 24.75 -2.30 -4.69
C ILE A 37 25.28 -2.43 -6.10
N ALA A 38 25.63 -1.30 -6.73
CA ALA A 38 26.10 -1.25 -8.12
C ALA A 38 27.26 -0.27 -8.32
N ALA A 39 27.91 -0.34 -9.48
CA ALA A 39 29.02 0.52 -9.91
C ALA A 39 30.17 0.55 -8.86
N LYS A 40 30.61 -0.63 -8.41
CA LYS A 40 31.64 -0.82 -7.37
C LYS A 40 31.30 -0.11 -6.06
N GLY A 41 30.02 -0.18 -5.66
CA GLY A 41 29.53 0.42 -4.43
C GLY A 41 29.13 1.89 -4.51
N ALA A 42 29.32 2.55 -5.63
CA ALA A 42 29.01 3.97 -5.80
C ALA A 42 27.49 4.26 -5.84
N ILE A 43 26.67 3.28 -6.26
CA ILE A 43 25.23 3.41 -6.37
C ILE A 43 24.55 2.42 -5.43
N LYS A 44 23.57 2.93 -4.67
CA LYS A 44 22.72 2.15 -3.77
C LYS A 44 21.28 2.42 -4.08
N GLY A 45 20.55 1.38 -4.51
CA GLY A 45 19.10 1.43 -4.70
C GLY A 45 18.37 0.67 -3.61
N TYR A 46 17.20 1.15 -3.22
CA TYR A 46 16.40 0.56 -2.14
C TYR A 46 14.97 0.32 -2.58
N GLY A 47 14.41 -0.80 -2.13
CA GLY A 47 13.00 -1.12 -2.31
C GLY A 47 12.46 -1.86 -1.10
N GLU A 48 11.18 -1.72 -0.82
CA GLU A 48 10.53 -2.32 0.33
C GLU A 48 9.33 -3.16 -0.09
N GLY A 49 9.18 -4.31 0.58
CA GLY A 49 8.00 -5.16 0.51
C GLY A 49 7.37 -5.33 1.89
N ALA A 50 6.05 -5.31 1.93
CA ALA A 50 5.26 -5.46 3.15
C ALA A 50 4.47 -6.78 3.13
N PRO A 51 5.11 -7.94 3.38
CA PRO A 51 4.45 -9.24 3.36
C PRO A 51 3.38 -9.32 4.45
N ARG A 52 2.17 -9.76 4.06
CA ARG A 52 1.02 -9.90 4.97
C ARG A 52 0.32 -11.23 4.72
N SER A 53 0.50 -12.17 5.65
CA SER A 53 -0.04 -13.54 5.51
C SER A 53 -1.55 -13.61 5.34
N PHE A 54 -2.27 -12.63 5.87
CA PHE A 54 -3.74 -12.53 5.77
C PHE A 54 -4.23 -11.80 4.50
N VAL A 55 -3.30 -11.25 3.66
CA VAL A 55 -3.62 -10.60 2.38
C VAL A 55 -3.12 -11.45 1.22
N THR A 56 -1.81 -11.63 1.12
CA THR A 56 -1.15 -12.32 0.00
C THR A 56 -0.65 -13.73 0.35
N GLY A 57 -0.75 -14.13 1.64
CA GLY A 57 -0.18 -15.40 2.11
C GLY A 57 1.32 -15.33 2.40
N GLU A 58 1.96 -14.17 2.20
CA GLU A 58 3.39 -14.00 2.38
C GLU A 58 3.80 -13.78 3.83
N SER A 59 4.95 -14.30 4.17
CA SER A 59 5.70 -13.96 5.39
C SER A 59 7.03 -13.31 5.01
N GLN A 60 7.67 -12.65 5.97
CA GLN A 60 9.02 -12.11 5.79
C GLN A 60 10.00 -13.18 5.28
N GLN A 61 9.91 -14.39 5.84
CA GLN A 61 10.77 -15.51 5.45
C GLN A 61 10.48 -16.00 4.01
N SER A 62 9.20 -16.16 3.63
CA SER A 62 8.83 -16.61 2.28
C SER A 62 9.23 -15.59 1.23
N SER A 63 9.03 -14.29 1.49
CA SER A 63 9.44 -13.22 0.58
C SER A 63 10.95 -13.13 0.43
N THR A 64 11.72 -13.30 1.52
CA THR A 64 13.19 -13.38 1.46
C THR A 64 13.67 -14.57 0.58
N LYS A 65 13.06 -15.75 0.75
CA LYS A 65 13.37 -16.92 -0.09
C LYS A 65 13.03 -16.67 -1.57
N SER A 66 11.92 -15.97 -1.83
CA SER A 66 11.51 -15.64 -3.20
C SER A 66 12.51 -14.70 -3.87
N ILE A 67 12.96 -13.63 -3.17
CA ILE A 67 13.99 -12.71 -3.69
C ILE A 67 15.29 -13.48 -3.99
N HIS A 68 15.75 -14.31 -3.06
CA HIS A 68 16.96 -15.12 -3.27
C HIS A 68 16.85 -16.02 -4.53
N ARG A 69 15.68 -16.61 -4.77
CA ARG A 69 15.43 -17.42 -5.97
C ARG A 69 15.41 -16.55 -7.23
N PHE A 70 14.74 -15.40 -7.20
CA PHE A 70 14.62 -14.50 -8.36
C PHE A 70 15.98 -13.97 -8.83
N VAL A 71 16.81 -13.53 -7.89
CA VAL A 71 18.16 -12.99 -8.18
C VAL A 71 19.10 -14.06 -8.77
N LYS A 72 18.81 -15.36 -8.55
CA LYS A 72 19.58 -16.50 -9.11
C LYS A 72 19.09 -16.96 -10.48
N LEU A 73 18.07 -16.35 -11.05
CA LEU A 73 17.63 -16.67 -12.41
C LEU A 73 18.67 -16.17 -13.43
N ASP A 74 18.94 -16.95 -14.46
CA ASP A 74 19.95 -16.64 -15.48
C ASP A 74 19.70 -15.29 -16.18
N HIS A 75 18.44 -14.92 -16.31
CA HIS A 75 18.01 -13.66 -16.92
C HIS A 75 17.82 -12.49 -15.92
N PHE A 76 18.31 -12.62 -14.67
CA PHE A 76 18.35 -11.48 -13.76
C PHE A 76 19.25 -10.37 -14.32
N PRO A 77 18.82 -9.09 -14.35
CA PRO A 77 19.52 -8.02 -15.02
C PRO A 77 20.74 -7.50 -14.23
N TRP A 78 21.79 -8.34 -14.11
CA TRP A 78 23.06 -7.97 -13.46
C TRP A 78 23.77 -6.81 -14.15
N ASP A 79 23.57 -6.64 -15.44
CA ASP A 79 24.02 -5.49 -16.23
C ASP A 79 22.78 -4.70 -16.64
N LEU A 80 22.49 -3.62 -15.90
CA LEU A 80 21.23 -2.86 -15.96
C LEU A 80 21.48 -1.46 -16.53
N ASP A 81 21.00 -1.21 -17.76
CA ASP A 81 21.19 0.06 -18.47
C ASP A 81 19.87 0.73 -18.89
N ASP A 82 18.78 -0.03 -18.96
CA ASP A 82 17.48 0.47 -19.37
C ASP A 82 16.34 -0.11 -18.54
N VAL A 83 15.28 0.67 -18.38
CA VAL A 83 14.11 0.27 -17.59
C VAL A 83 13.35 -0.93 -18.17
N SER A 84 13.42 -1.14 -19.51
CA SER A 84 12.79 -2.30 -20.16
C SER A 84 13.33 -3.62 -19.62
N GLN A 85 14.63 -3.68 -19.29
CA GLN A 85 15.24 -4.87 -18.70
C GLN A 85 14.60 -5.23 -17.34
N ILE A 86 14.20 -4.22 -16.55
CA ILE A 86 13.46 -4.43 -15.30
C ILE A 86 12.06 -4.97 -15.62
N TRP A 87 11.34 -4.35 -16.58
CA TRP A 87 9.99 -4.77 -16.94
C TRP A 87 9.95 -6.19 -17.49
N ASP A 88 10.87 -6.55 -18.38
CA ASP A 88 10.99 -7.91 -18.96
C ASP A 88 11.28 -8.94 -17.86
N PHE A 89 12.17 -8.59 -16.93
CA PHE A 89 12.46 -9.45 -15.79
C PHE A 89 11.24 -9.63 -14.89
N ILE A 90 10.55 -8.57 -14.50
CA ILE A 90 9.35 -8.63 -13.64
C ILE A 90 8.21 -9.39 -14.34
N ASP A 91 8.00 -9.16 -15.64
CA ASP A 91 6.99 -9.88 -16.41
C ASP A 91 7.27 -11.39 -16.51
N SER A 92 8.54 -11.81 -16.42
CA SER A 92 8.94 -13.22 -16.37
C SER A 92 8.59 -13.90 -15.04
N LEU A 93 8.43 -13.13 -13.95
CA LEU A 93 8.14 -13.62 -12.60
C LEU A 93 6.64 -13.90 -12.37
N ARG A 94 5.98 -14.64 -13.25
CA ARG A 94 4.52 -14.90 -13.19
C ARG A 94 4.18 -15.95 -12.13
N ASN A 95 3.97 -15.54 -10.90
CA ASN A 95 3.82 -16.49 -9.79
C ASN A 95 2.63 -16.23 -8.83
N GLY A 96 1.63 -15.52 -9.22
CA GLY A 96 0.47 -15.23 -8.38
C GLY A 96 0.79 -14.38 -7.14
N LYS A 97 -0.20 -14.15 -6.29
CA LYS A 97 -0.13 -13.19 -5.19
C LYS A 97 0.88 -13.50 -4.06
N SER A 98 1.30 -14.75 -3.93
CA SER A 98 2.17 -15.18 -2.81
C SER A 98 3.63 -14.71 -2.90
N GLN A 99 3.96 -13.87 -3.89
CA GLN A 99 5.29 -13.32 -4.12
C GLN A 99 5.28 -11.80 -4.37
N ASN A 100 4.12 -11.18 -4.23
CA ASN A 100 3.93 -9.76 -4.55
C ASN A 100 4.82 -8.84 -3.73
N ALA A 101 4.98 -9.06 -2.42
CA ALA A 101 5.85 -8.23 -1.59
C ALA A 101 7.34 -8.40 -1.98
N ALA A 102 7.75 -9.62 -2.35
CA ALA A 102 9.10 -9.88 -2.83
C ALA A 102 9.38 -9.18 -4.17
N ILE A 103 8.44 -9.26 -5.11
CA ILE A 103 8.52 -8.59 -6.43
C ILE A 103 8.56 -7.08 -6.24
N CYS A 104 7.66 -6.52 -5.42
CA CYS A 104 7.63 -5.08 -5.13
C CYS A 104 8.97 -4.57 -4.59
N ALA A 105 9.54 -5.27 -3.60
CA ALA A 105 10.82 -4.87 -3.01
C ALA A 105 11.95 -4.89 -4.05
N LEU A 106 12.03 -5.95 -4.85
CA LEU A 106 13.09 -6.12 -5.83
C LEU A 106 12.96 -5.12 -6.99
N GLU A 107 11.78 -4.98 -7.58
CA GLU A 107 11.48 -4.04 -8.64
C GLU A 107 11.82 -2.60 -8.23
N THR A 108 11.31 -2.18 -7.07
CA THR A 108 11.53 -0.80 -6.58
C THR A 108 13.02 -0.54 -6.33
N ALA A 109 13.77 -1.51 -5.80
CA ALA A 109 15.21 -1.37 -5.59
C ALA A 109 16.00 -1.25 -6.90
N LEU A 110 15.63 -2.01 -7.92
CA LEU A 110 16.23 -1.92 -9.26
C LEU A 110 15.92 -0.57 -9.92
N LEU A 111 14.67 -0.11 -9.84
CA LEU A 111 14.25 1.20 -10.35
C LEU A 111 14.97 2.35 -9.63
N ASP A 112 15.08 2.29 -8.31
CA ASP A 112 15.78 3.29 -7.51
C ASP A 112 17.25 3.36 -7.88
N ALA A 113 17.94 2.22 -8.03
CA ALA A 113 19.34 2.16 -8.47
C ALA A 113 19.51 2.73 -9.87
N LEU A 114 18.64 2.36 -10.81
CA LEU A 114 18.68 2.86 -12.18
C LEU A 114 18.44 4.37 -12.25
N GLY A 115 17.44 4.87 -11.51
CA GLY A 115 17.13 6.30 -11.41
C GLY A 115 18.32 7.11 -10.88
N LYS A 116 18.97 6.63 -9.81
CA LYS A 116 20.18 7.25 -9.25
C LYS A 116 21.35 7.22 -10.24
N ASN A 117 21.55 6.11 -10.96
CA ASN A 117 22.58 6.03 -12.01
C ASN A 117 22.35 7.04 -13.12
N HIS A 118 21.12 7.22 -13.54
CA HIS A 118 20.74 8.17 -14.59
C HIS A 118 20.54 9.61 -14.08
N LYS A 119 20.65 9.83 -12.75
CA LYS A 119 20.35 11.12 -12.10
C LYS A 119 18.94 11.62 -12.40
N LYS A 120 17.97 10.71 -12.47
CA LYS A 120 16.54 10.96 -12.74
C LYS A 120 15.67 10.41 -11.63
N ASN A 121 14.53 11.04 -11.41
CA ASN A 121 13.48 10.41 -10.59
C ASN A 121 12.84 9.28 -11.40
N ILE A 122 12.46 8.17 -10.71
CA ILE A 122 11.87 7.01 -11.40
C ILE A 122 10.53 7.33 -12.08
N ILE A 123 9.81 8.37 -11.65
CA ILE A 123 8.57 8.83 -12.28
C ILE A 123 8.76 9.10 -13.79
N ASP A 124 9.98 9.42 -14.20
CA ASP A 124 10.32 9.71 -15.60
C ASP A 124 10.36 8.47 -16.50
N TYR A 125 10.36 7.27 -15.93
CA TYR A 125 10.30 6.01 -16.68
C TYR A 125 8.88 5.56 -17.02
N PHE A 126 7.87 6.26 -16.51
CA PHE A 126 6.47 5.87 -16.68
C PHE A 126 5.74 6.78 -17.70
N PRO A 127 4.64 6.27 -18.33
CA PRO A 127 3.75 7.08 -19.14
C PRO A 127 3.21 8.28 -18.39
N LYS A 128 3.02 9.40 -19.08
CA LYS A 128 2.63 10.70 -18.50
C LYS A 128 1.15 11.04 -18.64
N ASP A 129 0.33 10.16 -19.21
CA ASP A 129 -1.08 10.44 -19.56
C ASP A 129 -1.95 10.85 -18.38
N PHE A 130 -1.67 10.30 -17.18
CA PHE A 130 -2.43 10.56 -15.96
C PHE A 130 -1.57 11.16 -14.83
N ILE A 131 -0.46 11.81 -15.19
CA ILE A 131 0.45 12.41 -14.19
C ILE A 131 -0.16 13.67 -13.59
N THR A 132 0.15 13.90 -12.32
CA THR A 132 -0.15 15.14 -11.61
C THR A 132 1.04 15.59 -10.77
N ASP A 133 1.08 16.87 -10.42
CA ASP A 133 2.08 17.47 -9.54
C ASP A 133 1.64 17.50 -8.07
N LYS A 134 0.39 17.08 -7.78
CA LYS A 134 -0.12 17.00 -6.41
C LYS A 134 -1.27 16.00 -6.26
N ILE A 135 -1.39 15.44 -5.08
CA ILE A 135 -2.47 14.57 -4.63
C ILE A 135 -2.91 14.95 -3.22
N TYR A 136 -4.05 14.39 -2.76
CA TYR A 136 -4.57 14.63 -1.43
C TYR A 136 -4.86 13.32 -0.71
N TYR A 137 -4.07 13.00 0.32
CA TYR A 137 -4.25 11.81 1.13
C TYR A 137 -5.44 11.94 2.07
N GLY A 138 -6.17 10.82 2.26
CA GLY A 138 -7.16 10.66 3.32
C GLY A 138 -6.52 10.34 4.67
N ALA A 139 -7.35 10.23 5.70
CA ALA A 139 -6.90 9.87 7.05
C ALA A 139 -7.63 8.62 7.57
N PRO A 140 -6.89 7.55 7.95
CA PRO A 140 -7.47 6.37 8.57
C PRO A 140 -7.68 6.60 10.08
N LEU A 141 -8.85 6.18 10.59
CA LEU A 141 -9.14 6.08 12.02
C LEU A 141 -9.11 4.61 12.42
N PRO A 142 -8.29 4.22 13.41
CA PRO A 142 -8.21 2.85 13.91
C PRO A 142 -9.43 2.49 14.75
N ILE A 143 -9.58 1.21 15.07
CA ILE A 143 -10.46 0.77 16.16
C ILE A 143 -9.75 1.09 17.47
N ALA A 144 -10.28 2.02 18.26
CA ALA A 144 -9.74 2.44 19.55
C ALA A 144 -10.87 2.82 20.51
N ASP A 145 -10.54 3.16 21.76
CA ASP A 145 -11.50 3.75 22.70
C ASP A 145 -11.94 5.15 22.26
N LYS A 146 -13.05 5.60 22.81
CA LYS A 146 -13.69 6.87 22.46
C LYS A 146 -12.76 8.06 22.59
N GLN A 147 -12.00 8.13 23.70
CA GLN A 147 -11.10 9.26 23.95
C GLN A 147 -10.00 9.34 22.88
N LYS A 148 -9.42 8.20 22.51
CA LYS A 148 -8.39 8.14 21.48
C LYS A 148 -8.94 8.52 20.11
N ILE A 149 -10.16 8.11 19.77
CA ILE A 149 -10.82 8.51 18.51
C ILE A 149 -11.05 10.03 18.48
N ILE A 150 -11.48 10.64 19.60
CA ILE A 150 -11.64 12.10 19.71
C ILE A 150 -10.30 12.81 19.41
N GLU A 151 -9.20 12.38 20.06
CA GLU A 151 -7.87 12.95 19.85
C GLU A 151 -7.43 12.89 18.38
N ILE A 152 -7.62 11.72 17.76
CA ILE A 152 -7.28 11.52 16.33
C ILE A 152 -8.15 12.41 15.45
N CYS A 153 -9.46 12.48 15.70
CA CYS A 153 -10.38 13.34 14.95
C CYS A 153 -9.98 14.82 15.05
N GLN A 154 -9.60 15.28 16.26
CA GLN A 154 -9.15 16.67 16.46
C GLN A 154 -7.85 16.97 15.67
N LEU A 155 -6.88 16.01 15.66
CA LEU A 155 -5.67 16.13 14.86
C LEU A 155 -6.00 16.22 13.36
N ILE A 156 -6.83 15.29 12.85
CA ILE A 156 -7.26 15.26 11.45
C ILE A 156 -7.97 16.57 11.07
N LYS A 157 -8.84 17.08 11.95
CA LYS A 157 -9.55 18.36 11.74
C LYS A 157 -8.57 19.54 11.69
N LYS A 158 -7.55 19.56 12.59
CA LYS A 158 -6.48 20.56 12.57
C LYS A 158 -5.67 20.51 11.27
N MET A 159 -5.44 19.30 10.75
CA MET A 159 -4.80 19.08 9.45
C MET A 159 -5.71 19.40 8.26
N LYS A 160 -6.98 19.73 8.47
CA LYS A 160 -7.98 20.06 7.44
C LYS A 160 -8.25 18.90 6.46
N ILE A 161 -8.02 17.65 6.86
CA ILE A 161 -8.30 16.46 6.03
C ILE A 161 -9.80 16.15 6.15
N LYS A 162 -10.47 16.01 4.99
CA LYS A 162 -11.91 15.73 4.91
C LYS A 162 -12.23 14.30 4.44
N ARG A 163 -11.26 13.59 3.87
CA ARG A 163 -11.43 12.20 3.42
C ARG A 163 -11.07 11.26 4.55
N LEU A 164 -12.07 10.61 5.13
CA LEU A 164 -11.92 9.76 6.33
C LEU A 164 -12.16 8.29 5.99
N LYS A 165 -11.35 7.42 6.57
CA LYS A 165 -11.53 5.97 6.49
C LYS A 165 -11.63 5.37 7.91
N LEU A 166 -12.81 4.91 8.32
CA LEU A 166 -13.01 4.30 9.63
C LEU A 166 -12.78 2.79 9.56
N LYS A 167 -11.91 2.28 10.42
CA LYS A 167 -11.80 0.83 10.66
C LYS A 167 -12.97 0.35 11.51
N MET A 168 -13.71 -0.66 11.02
CA MET A 168 -14.89 -1.20 11.67
C MET A 168 -14.67 -2.66 12.08
N GLY A 169 -15.18 -3.02 13.26
CA GLY A 169 -15.18 -4.39 13.76
C GLY A 169 -16.55 -5.06 13.63
N LYS A 170 -16.74 -6.14 14.42
CA LYS A 170 -18.00 -6.88 14.51
C LYS A 170 -18.98 -6.26 15.49
N ASP A 171 -18.50 -5.45 16.45
CA ASP A 171 -19.28 -4.87 17.53
C ASP A 171 -20.05 -3.63 17.05
N LEU A 172 -21.37 -3.77 16.93
CA LEU A 172 -22.26 -2.71 16.47
C LEU A 172 -22.22 -1.47 17.39
N PHE A 173 -22.14 -1.66 18.71
CA PHE A 173 -22.15 -0.55 19.66
C PHE A 173 -20.86 0.28 19.55
N LYS A 174 -19.70 -0.38 19.47
CA LYS A 174 -18.41 0.30 19.25
C LYS A 174 -18.37 1.01 17.90
N ASN A 175 -18.86 0.37 16.86
CA ASN A 175 -18.93 0.98 15.53
C ASN A 175 -19.83 2.22 15.54
N LYS A 176 -21.00 2.16 16.20
CA LYS A 176 -21.91 3.30 16.38
C LYS A 176 -21.22 4.43 17.14
N GLU A 177 -20.52 4.14 18.23
CA GLU A 177 -19.78 5.14 19.01
C GLU A 177 -18.72 5.87 18.17
N ILE A 178 -17.98 5.15 17.32
CA ILE A 178 -17.00 5.76 16.40
C ILE A 178 -17.69 6.71 15.43
N PHE A 179 -18.81 6.32 14.82
CA PHE A 179 -19.59 7.20 13.94
C PHE A 179 -20.08 8.45 14.68
N GLU A 180 -20.59 8.32 15.89
CA GLU A 180 -21.08 9.42 16.72
C GLU A 180 -19.96 10.43 17.05
N VAL A 181 -18.76 9.93 17.38
CA VAL A 181 -17.59 10.77 17.64
C VAL A 181 -17.19 11.53 16.36
N VAL A 182 -17.06 10.83 15.24
CA VAL A 182 -16.68 11.47 13.97
C VAL A 182 -17.69 12.54 13.59
N TYR A 183 -18.98 12.25 13.68
CA TYR A 183 -20.03 13.22 13.40
C TYR A 183 -20.00 14.42 14.35
N SER A 184 -19.73 14.21 15.64
CA SER A 184 -19.65 15.30 16.63
C SER A 184 -18.50 16.27 16.34
N VAL A 185 -17.39 15.79 15.74
CA VAL A 185 -16.21 16.62 15.44
C VAL A 185 -16.33 17.31 14.08
N PHE A 186 -16.82 16.61 13.06
CA PHE A 186 -16.80 17.07 11.66
C PHE A 186 -18.17 17.58 11.16
N GLY A 187 -19.28 17.25 11.85
CA GLY A 187 -20.63 17.49 11.34
C GLY A 187 -20.89 16.66 10.08
N GLU A 188 -21.30 17.31 8.99
CA GLU A 188 -21.49 16.68 7.68
C GLU A 188 -20.36 17.00 6.67
N ASP A 189 -19.33 17.75 7.09
CA ASP A 189 -18.24 18.21 6.20
C ASP A 189 -17.12 17.20 6.10
N TYR A 190 -17.44 16.00 5.60
CA TYR A 190 -16.45 14.94 5.34
C TYR A 190 -16.89 13.98 4.23
N ASP A 191 -15.92 13.31 3.63
CA ASP A 191 -16.10 12.19 2.72
C ASP A 191 -15.71 10.89 3.43
N LEU A 192 -16.67 9.98 3.64
CA LEU A 192 -16.54 8.87 4.55
C LEU A 192 -16.49 7.52 3.85
N LYS A 193 -15.41 6.78 4.11
CA LYS A 193 -15.26 5.36 3.81
C LYS A 193 -15.21 4.57 5.11
N ILE A 194 -15.65 3.31 5.07
CA ILE A 194 -15.42 2.33 6.14
C ILE A 194 -14.64 1.14 5.61
N ASP A 195 -13.75 0.57 6.44
CA ASP A 195 -12.98 -0.62 6.10
C ASP A 195 -13.21 -1.70 7.14
N ILE A 196 -13.73 -2.82 6.66
CA ILE A 196 -14.23 -3.94 7.47
C ILE A 196 -13.17 -5.06 7.56
N ASN A 197 -12.18 -5.08 6.68
CA ASN A 197 -11.16 -6.12 6.56
C ASN A 197 -11.74 -7.56 6.52
N GLY A 198 -12.85 -7.75 5.84
CA GLY A 198 -13.45 -9.06 5.58
C GLY A 198 -14.16 -9.73 6.76
N VAL A 199 -14.40 -9.03 7.87
CA VAL A 199 -14.90 -9.67 9.11
C VAL A 199 -16.43 -9.72 9.24
N TRP A 200 -17.20 -9.05 8.38
CA TRP A 200 -18.65 -9.16 8.38
C TRP A 200 -19.14 -10.38 7.61
N ASN A 201 -20.30 -10.87 8.03
CA ASN A 201 -21.20 -11.70 7.26
C ASN A 201 -22.47 -10.91 6.93
N HIS A 202 -23.39 -11.47 6.16
CA HIS A 202 -24.64 -10.80 5.77
C HIS A 202 -25.45 -10.32 6.97
N ALA A 203 -25.58 -11.13 8.02
CA ALA A 203 -26.33 -10.76 9.22
C ALA A 203 -25.74 -9.55 9.98
N LEU A 204 -24.41 -9.47 10.08
CA LEU A 204 -23.73 -8.30 10.64
C LEU A 204 -23.90 -7.07 9.74
N ALA A 205 -23.80 -7.26 8.45
CA ALA A 205 -23.98 -6.20 7.47
C ALA A 205 -25.39 -5.57 7.55
N LEU A 206 -26.45 -6.39 7.64
CA LEU A 206 -27.82 -5.92 7.85
C LEU A 206 -27.95 -5.08 9.13
N LYS A 207 -27.32 -5.49 10.23
CA LYS A 207 -27.34 -4.73 11.48
C LYS A 207 -26.68 -3.37 11.38
N HIS A 208 -25.72 -3.18 10.47
CA HIS A 208 -24.98 -1.93 10.28
C HIS A 208 -25.55 -1.04 9.17
N GLU A 209 -26.48 -1.52 8.34
CA GLU A 209 -27.03 -0.78 7.20
C GLU A 209 -27.54 0.60 7.58
N TYR A 210 -28.26 0.73 8.70
CA TYR A 210 -28.81 2.00 9.15
C TYR A 210 -27.72 3.03 9.48
N LEU A 211 -26.53 2.59 9.98
CA LEU A 211 -25.39 3.48 10.23
C LEU A 211 -24.80 3.98 8.90
N ILE A 212 -24.68 3.09 7.92
CA ILE A 212 -24.20 3.44 6.58
C ILE A 212 -25.08 4.54 5.97
N LYS A 213 -26.38 4.37 6.03
CA LYS A 213 -27.35 5.39 5.55
C LYS A 213 -27.29 6.67 6.37
N LYS A 214 -27.36 6.56 7.71
CA LYS A 214 -27.41 7.71 8.62
C LYS A 214 -26.21 8.63 8.46
N TYR A 215 -24.99 8.05 8.35
CA TYR A 215 -23.75 8.80 8.28
C TYR A 215 -23.24 8.99 6.84
N LYS A 216 -24.08 8.69 5.83
CA LYS A 216 -23.81 8.90 4.40
C LYS A 216 -22.48 8.30 3.95
N VAL A 217 -22.18 7.05 4.41
CA VAL A 217 -20.96 6.33 4.02
C VAL A 217 -20.99 6.10 2.51
N LYS A 218 -19.94 6.52 1.81
CA LYS A 218 -19.85 6.40 0.35
C LYS A 218 -19.25 5.08 -0.11
N VAL A 219 -18.29 4.55 0.65
CA VAL A 219 -17.55 3.34 0.25
C VAL A 219 -17.44 2.38 1.44
N VAL A 220 -17.77 1.11 1.19
CA VAL A 220 -17.56 -0.02 2.12
C VAL A 220 -16.44 -0.89 1.56
N GLU A 221 -15.24 -0.77 2.17
CA GLU A 221 -14.05 -1.51 1.78
C GLU A 221 -14.05 -2.90 2.42
N GLN A 222 -13.82 -3.93 1.61
CA GLN A 222 -13.70 -5.35 1.94
C GLN A 222 -14.67 -5.79 3.07
N PRO A 223 -15.97 -5.81 2.79
CA PRO A 223 -16.97 -6.12 3.83
C PRO A 223 -16.89 -7.55 4.34
N MET A 224 -16.61 -8.51 3.44
CA MET A 224 -16.65 -9.94 3.70
C MET A 224 -15.35 -10.60 3.23
N ALA A 225 -15.15 -11.85 3.63
CA ALA A 225 -14.06 -12.68 3.12
C ALA A 225 -14.08 -12.73 1.58
N PRO A 226 -12.90 -12.88 0.92
CA PRO A 226 -12.79 -12.80 -0.55
C PRO A 226 -13.76 -13.67 -1.33
N ASP A 227 -14.03 -14.88 -0.86
CA ASP A 227 -14.86 -15.87 -1.57
C ASP A 227 -16.26 -16.04 -0.93
N SER A 228 -16.77 -15.03 -0.22
CA SER A 228 -18.09 -15.10 0.43
C SER A 228 -19.21 -15.20 -0.60
N SER A 229 -20.06 -16.24 -0.48
CA SER A 229 -21.27 -16.42 -1.29
C SER A 229 -22.34 -15.37 -1.00
N GLU A 230 -22.28 -14.69 0.14
CA GLU A 230 -23.22 -13.64 0.56
C GLU A 230 -22.93 -12.27 -0.03
N LEU A 231 -21.81 -12.11 -0.75
CA LEU A 231 -21.35 -10.81 -1.28
C LEU A 231 -22.33 -10.19 -2.26
N ALA A 232 -22.95 -11.00 -3.13
CA ALA A 232 -23.88 -10.51 -4.15
C ALA A 232 -25.12 -9.84 -3.54
N ASP A 233 -25.69 -10.44 -2.49
CA ASP A 233 -26.88 -9.88 -1.82
C ASP A 233 -26.50 -8.67 -0.97
N PHE A 234 -25.32 -8.68 -0.37
CA PHE A 234 -24.80 -7.53 0.34
C PHE A 234 -24.53 -6.33 -0.61
N ALA A 235 -24.01 -6.57 -1.80
CA ALA A 235 -23.78 -5.52 -2.80
C ALA A 235 -25.09 -4.81 -3.18
N LYS A 236 -26.18 -5.57 -3.39
CA LYS A 236 -27.52 -5.00 -3.66
C LYS A 236 -28.03 -4.16 -2.48
N LEU A 237 -27.78 -4.62 -1.24
CA LEU A 237 -28.17 -3.90 -0.04
C LEU A 237 -27.43 -2.56 0.06
N MET A 238 -26.11 -2.55 -0.18
CA MET A 238 -25.29 -1.33 -0.11
C MET A 238 -25.65 -0.35 -1.22
N GLN A 239 -25.95 -0.81 -2.42
CA GLN A 239 -26.43 0.04 -3.51
C GLN A 239 -27.72 0.77 -3.11
N LYS A 240 -28.68 0.08 -2.47
CA LYS A 240 -29.89 0.70 -1.92
C LYS A 240 -29.60 1.69 -0.80
N ALA A 241 -28.51 1.48 -0.06
CA ALA A 241 -28.05 2.39 0.98
C ALA A 241 -27.29 3.63 0.42
N GLY A 242 -27.03 3.67 -0.88
CA GLY A 242 -26.25 4.73 -1.54
C GLY A 242 -24.73 4.59 -1.39
N ALA A 243 -24.24 3.40 -1.00
CA ALA A 243 -22.82 3.10 -0.85
C ALA A 243 -22.35 2.13 -1.95
N ILE A 244 -21.07 2.27 -2.35
CA ILE A 244 -20.41 1.33 -3.27
C ILE A 244 -19.49 0.39 -2.50
N LEU A 245 -19.21 -0.79 -3.07
CA LEU A 245 -18.25 -1.72 -2.51
C LEU A 245 -16.87 -1.55 -3.14
N MET A 246 -15.82 -1.61 -2.30
CA MET A 246 -14.44 -1.60 -2.73
C MET A 246 -13.75 -2.92 -2.31
N ALA A 247 -13.12 -3.60 -3.28
CA ALA A 247 -12.31 -4.78 -3.00
C ALA A 247 -10.88 -4.39 -2.61
N ASP A 248 -10.35 -5.01 -1.57
CA ASP A 248 -8.99 -4.88 -1.12
C ASP A 248 -8.27 -6.24 -1.08
N GLU A 249 -8.48 -7.02 -0.04
CA GLU A 249 -7.85 -8.35 0.10
C GLU A 249 -8.31 -9.34 -0.98
N SER A 250 -9.45 -9.09 -1.60
CA SER A 250 -9.97 -9.87 -2.75
C SER A 250 -9.25 -9.58 -4.06
N ALA A 251 -8.45 -8.49 -4.16
CA ALA A 251 -7.88 -7.97 -5.41
C ALA A 251 -6.34 -7.89 -5.32
N CYS A 252 -5.67 -9.04 -5.22
CA CYS A 252 -4.21 -9.11 -5.07
C CYS A 252 -3.46 -9.30 -6.39
N SER A 253 -4.12 -9.77 -7.45
CA SER A 253 -3.52 -10.04 -8.75
C SER A 253 -4.42 -9.54 -9.88
N LEU A 254 -3.88 -9.41 -11.11
CA LEU A 254 -4.69 -9.06 -12.28
C LEU A 254 -5.82 -10.09 -12.50
N GLY A 255 -5.55 -11.38 -12.33
CA GLY A 255 -6.58 -12.42 -12.45
C GLY A 255 -7.70 -12.31 -11.41
N ASP A 256 -7.38 -11.88 -10.17
CA ASP A 256 -8.42 -11.58 -9.16
C ASP A 256 -9.29 -10.40 -9.63
N VAL A 257 -8.65 -9.34 -10.13
CA VAL A 257 -9.34 -8.13 -10.59
C VAL A 257 -10.23 -8.42 -11.80
N GLU A 258 -9.76 -9.22 -12.76
CA GLU A 258 -10.56 -9.67 -13.92
C GLU A 258 -11.80 -10.47 -13.48
N LYS A 259 -11.64 -11.36 -12.49
CA LYS A 259 -12.77 -12.11 -11.92
C LYS A 259 -13.76 -11.18 -11.23
N ILE A 260 -13.29 -10.20 -10.46
CA ILE A 260 -14.10 -9.20 -9.76
C ILE A 260 -14.86 -8.33 -10.79
N SER A 261 -14.19 -7.86 -11.84
CA SER A 261 -14.79 -7.04 -12.90
C SER A 261 -15.93 -7.78 -13.61
N ARG A 262 -15.76 -9.07 -13.87
CA ARG A 262 -16.83 -9.90 -14.48
C ARG A 262 -18.04 -10.10 -13.55
N ASN A 263 -17.81 -10.22 -12.25
CA ASN A 263 -18.90 -10.44 -11.28
C ASN A 263 -19.68 -9.15 -10.97
N GLY A 264 -19.06 -7.97 -11.10
CA GLY A 264 -19.70 -6.67 -10.96
C GLY A 264 -20.17 -6.29 -9.56
N HIS A 265 -19.78 -7.06 -8.51
CA HIS A 265 -20.20 -6.78 -7.13
C HIS A 265 -19.43 -5.64 -6.48
N TYR A 266 -18.20 -5.41 -6.91
CA TYR A 266 -17.36 -4.29 -6.47
C TYR A 266 -17.29 -3.24 -7.57
N GLN A 267 -17.54 -1.99 -7.21
CA GLN A 267 -17.46 -0.82 -8.11
C GLN A 267 -16.11 -0.11 -8.01
N MET A 268 -15.30 -0.49 -7.03
CA MET A 268 -13.97 0.11 -6.79
C MET A 268 -12.96 -0.95 -6.37
N ILE A 269 -11.70 -0.74 -6.73
CA ILE A 269 -10.57 -1.61 -6.34
C ILE A 269 -9.54 -0.77 -5.58
N ASN A 270 -9.06 -1.28 -4.45
CA ASN A 270 -7.92 -0.70 -3.73
C ASN A 270 -6.61 -1.30 -4.26
N VAL A 271 -5.80 -0.51 -4.95
CA VAL A 271 -4.49 -0.92 -5.47
C VAL A 271 -3.41 -0.46 -4.49
N ARG A 272 -2.53 -1.38 -4.08
CA ARG A 272 -1.41 -1.11 -3.16
C ARG A 272 -0.14 -1.73 -3.74
N LEU A 273 0.95 -0.98 -3.84
CA LEU A 273 2.19 -1.44 -4.47
C LEU A 273 2.63 -2.83 -3.99
N SER A 274 2.81 -3.00 -2.68
CA SER A 274 3.31 -4.27 -2.15
C SER A 274 2.29 -5.41 -2.23
N LYS A 275 0.98 -5.12 -2.14
CA LYS A 275 -0.08 -6.11 -2.31
C LYS A 275 -0.17 -6.62 -3.75
N ASN A 276 0.06 -5.75 -4.71
CA ASN A 276 -0.14 -6.03 -6.12
C ASN A 276 1.18 -6.33 -6.88
N GLY A 277 2.33 -6.41 -6.18
CA GLY A 277 3.58 -6.86 -6.79
C GLY A 277 4.35 -5.78 -7.54
N GLY A 278 4.42 -4.56 -6.98
CA GLY A 278 5.22 -3.47 -7.50
C GLY A 278 4.52 -2.59 -8.54
N PHE A 279 5.26 -1.71 -9.20
CA PHE A 279 4.75 -0.76 -10.18
C PHE A 279 4.17 -1.44 -11.43
N ARG A 280 4.93 -2.37 -12.03
CA ARG A 280 4.55 -3.05 -13.28
C ARG A 280 3.19 -3.72 -13.16
N ASN A 281 3.00 -4.53 -12.13
CA ASN A 281 1.76 -5.25 -11.89
C ASN A 281 0.62 -4.31 -11.47
N SER A 282 0.89 -3.31 -10.61
CA SER A 282 -0.12 -2.33 -10.19
C SER A 282 -0.63 -1.51 -11.38
N LEU A 283 0.24 -1.05 -12.28
CA LEU A 283 -0.16 -0.31 -13.48
C LEU A 283 -0.91 -1.19 -14.48
N ASN A 284 -0.56 -2.47 -14.61
CA ASN A 284 -1.33 -3.42 -15.44
C ASN A 284 -2.76 -3.58 -14.90
N ILE A 285 -2.92 -3.67 -13.58
CA ILE A 285 -4.24 -3.69 -12.91
C ILE A 285 -4.99 -2.39 -13.18
N ILE A 286 -4.37 -1.23 -12.94
CA ILE A 286 -4.98 0.09 -13.16
C ILE A 286 -5.42 0.27 -14.61
N ASN A 287 -4.59 -0.12 -15.57
CA ASN A 287 -4.94 -0.06 -16.99
C ASN A 287 -6.11 -0.98 -17.35
N HIS A 288 -6.23 -2.14 -16.71
CA HIS A 288 -7.41 -2.99 -16.85
C HIS A 288 -8.66 -2.30 -16.29
N LEU A 289 -8.58 -1.68 -15.11
CA LEU A 289 -9.68 -0.95 -14.49
C LEU A 289 -10.15 0.23 -15.34
N ARG A 290 -9.20 1.03 -15.88
CA ARG A 290 -9.48 2.14 -16.82
C ARG A 290 -10.26 1.67 -18.03
N ARG A 291 -9.81 0.58 -18.68
CA ARG A 291 -10.49 0.02 -19.86
C ARG A 291 -11.90 -0.47 -19.58
N ASN A 292 -12.19 -0.90 -18.35
CA ASN A 292 -13.52 -1.40 -17.94
C ASN A 292 -14.36 -0.34 -17.21
N GLY A 293 -13.90 0.91 -17.10
CA GLY A 293 -14.63 1.97 -16.40
C GLY A 293 -14.83 1.70 -14.90
N THR A 294 -13.97 0.85 -14.28
CA THR A 294 -14.03 0.54 -12.87
C THR A 294 -13.19 1.54 -12.08
N SER A 295 -13.75 2.16 -11.04
CA SER A 295 -13.04 3.10 -10.20
C SER A 295 -11.96 2.41 -9.36
N PHE A 296 -10.93 3.17 -8.96
CA PHE A 296 -9.89 2.65 -8.08
C PHE A 296 -9.38 3.68 -7.08
N GLN A 297 -8.79 3.17 -6.02
CA GLN A 297 -8.04 3.88 -5.01
C GLN A 297 -6.59 3.43 -5.05
N ILE A 298 -5.64 4.33 -4.81
CA ILE A 298 -4.28 3.95 -4.46
C ILE A 298 -4.17 3.93 -2.94
N GLY A 299 -3.90 2.75 -2.38
CA GLY A 299 -3.77 2.55 -0.94
C GLY A 299 -2.37 2.17 -0.50
N CYS A 300 -2.21 1.96 0.81
CA CYS A 300 -0.95 1.53 1.42
C CYS A 300 -1.16 0.39 2.43
N HIS A 301 -0.07 -0.27 2.80
CA HIS A 301 -0.09 -1.17 3.95
C HIS A 301 0.20 -0.42 5.25
N LEU A 302 -0.39 -0.87 6.33
CA LEU A 302 -0.04 -0.39 7.67
C LEU A 302 1.45 -0.67 7.94
N GLY A 303 2.21 0.38 8.30
CA GLY A 303 3.62 0.28 8.68
C GLY A 303 4.57 0.14 7.48
N GLU A 304 4.26 0.78 6.37
CA GLU A 304 5.24 1.08 5.33
C GLU A 304 6.30 2.04 5.87
N SER A 305 7.59 1.82 5.54
CA SER A 305 8.62 2.80 5.85
C SER A 305 8.64 3.93 4.80
N GLY A 306 9.51 4.91 4.97
CA GLY A 306 9.71 5.97 3.99
C GLY A 306 10.05 5.46 2.58
N ILE A 307 10.63 4.26 2.45
CA ILE A 307 10.94 3.66 1.14
C ILE A 307 9.63 3.34 0.38
N LEU A 308 8.75 2.56 0.99
CA LEU A 308 7.49 2.17 0.33
C LEU A 308 6.50 3.33 0.29
N SER A 309 6.52 4.24 1.28
CA SER A 309 5.77 5.50 1.24
C SER A 309 6.16 6.39 0.06
N ALA A 310 7.46 6.50 -0.26
CA ALA A 310 7.96 7.26 -1.40
C ALA A 310 7.55 6.61 -2.74
N ALA A 311 7.73 5.30 -2.86
CA ALA A 311 7.29 4.55 -4.03
C ALA A 311 5.75 4.66 -4.23
N GLY A 312 4.97 4.55 -3.14
CA GLY A 312 3.52 4.74 -3.15
C GLY A 312 3.12 6.16 -3.59
N ARG A 313 3.87 7.20 -3.16
CA ARG A 313 3.69 8.58 -3.58
C ARG A 313 3.84 8.71 -5.10
N ILE A 314 4.86 8.07 -5.69
CA ILE A 314 5.08 8.09 -7.13
C ILE A 314 3.91 7.42 -7.86
N LEU A 315 3.42 6.26 -7.39
CA LEU A 315 2.26 5.61 -7.99
C LEU A 315 1.01 6.52 -7.92
N CYS A 316 0.78 7.21 -6.80
CA CYS A 316 -0.32 8.16 -6.66
C CYS A 316 -0.21 9.30 -7.70
N LEU A 317 0.99 9.86 -7.88
CA LEU A 317 1.23 10.94 -8.84
C LEU A 317 1.09 10.52 -10.31
N LEU A 318 1.28 9.23 -10.61
CA LEU A 318 1.05 8.65 -11.94
C LEU A 318 -0.44 8.38 -12.24
N CYS A 319 -1.34 8.60 -11.29
CA CYS A 319 -2.75 8.20 -11.39
C CYS A 319 -3.68 9.30 -10.85
N ASN A 320 -3.76 10.45 -11.54
CA ASN A 320 -4.64 11.56 -11.15
C ASN A 320 -6.15 11.24 -11.25
N ASP A 321 -6.48 10.14 -11.89
CA ASP A 321 -7.82 9.59 -12.05
C ASP A 321 -8.24 8.61 -10.92
N ALA A 322 -7.37 8.34 -9.95
CA ALA A 322 -7.75 7.62 -8.74
C ALA A 322 -8.72 8.46 -7.89
N VAL A 323 -9.79 7.83 -7.39
CA VAL A 323 -10.82 8.52 -6.58
C VAL A 323 -10.29 8.89 -5.19
N TYR A 324 -9.46 8.01 -4.61
CA TYR A 324 -8.89 8.18 -3.26
C TYR A 324 -7.42 7.80 -3.24
N TYR A 325 -6.71 8.43 -2.29
CA TYR A 325 -5.30 8.14 -2.00
C TYR A 325 -5.14 7.94 -0.49
N ASP A 326 -4.55 6.81 -0.09
CA ASP A 326 -4.15 6.52 1.29
C ASP A 326 -2.66 6.20 1.29
N GLY A 327 -1.85 6.88 2.12
CA GLY A 327 -0.40 6.63 2.14
C GLY A 327 0.38 7.67 2.93
N SER A 328 1.70 7.48 2.99
CA SER A 328 2.65 8.38 3.67
C SER A 328 2.31 8.59 5.15
N TYR A 329 1.98 7.51 5.86
CA TYR A 329 1.66 7.55 7.29
C TYR A 329 2.85 7.19 8.17
N ASP A 330 4.04 7.01 7.61
CA ASP A 330 5.26 6.64 8.33
C ASP A 330 5.62 7.63 9.45
N GLU A 331 5.44 8.94 9.24
CA GLU A 331 5.64 9.97 10.26
C GLU A 331 4.71 9.82 11.48
N PHE A 332 3.46 9.43 11.25
CA PHE A 332 2.45 9.34 12.33
C PHE A 332 2.44 7.98 13.02
N LEU A 333 3.01 6.97 12.39
CA LEU A 333 2.85 5.59 12.82
C LEU A 333 4.15 4.96 13.33
N LEU A 334 5.30 5.24 12.69
CA LEU A 334 6.56 4.61 13.03
C LEU A 334 7.30 5.37 14.15
N GLU A 335 7.79 4.64 15.15
CA GLU A 335 8.70 5.19 16.16
C GLU A 335 10.06 5.59 15.55
N LYS A 336 10.54 4.76 14.61
CA LYS A 336 11.78 4.96 13.86
C LYS A 336 11.61 4.55 12.42
N ASN A 337 12.14 5.37 11.51
CA ASN A 337 12.12 5.11 10.08
C ASN A 337 13.52 4.69 9.58
N VAL A 338 13.57 3.98 8.46
CA VAL A 338 14.84 3.62 7.77
C VAL A 338 15.37 4.77 6.93
N THR A 339 14.57 5.79 6.64
CA THR A 339 14.93 6.98 5.88
C THR A 339 15.40 8.10 6.82
N PHE A 340 16.21 9.03 6.30
CA PHE A 340 16.63 10.22 7.08
C PHE A 340 15.47 11.15 7.37
N LYS A 341 14.53 11.27 6.42
CA LYS A 341 13.31 12.07 6.56
C LYS A 341 12.09 11.18 6.34
N ASN A 342 10.99 11.49 7.02
CA ASN A 342 9.70 10.88 6.76
C ASN A 342 9.11 11.41 5.45
N VAL A 343 8.30 10.59 4.79
CA VAL A 343 7.55 11.00 3.60
C VAL A 343 6.22 11.58 4.06
N SER A 344 6.22 12.87 4.40
CA SER A 344 5.06 13.57 4.96
C SER A 344 4.16 14.22 3.88
N PHE A 345 3.04 14.76 4.32
CA PHE A 345 2.12 15.56 3.53
C PHE A 345 1.65 16.79 4.32
N GLY A 346 1.17 17.80 3.63
CA GLY A 346 0.74 19.08 4.21
C GLY A 346 -0.74 19.11 4.62
N LEU A 347 -1.23 20.34 4.86
CA LEU A 347 -2.63 20.59 5.18
C LEU A 347 -3.56 20.06 4.09
N GLY A 348 -4.72 19.54 4.49
CA GLY A 348 -5.66 18.90 3.57
C GLY A 348 -5.22 17.53 3.04
N GLY A 349 -4.08 17.00 3.52
CA GLY A 349 -3.47 15.81 2.97
C GLY A 349 -2.64 16.06 1.71
N GLU A 350 -2.35 17.34 1.38
CA GLU A 350 -1.66 17.73 0.14
C GLU A 350 -0.23 17.20 0.10
N ALA A 351 0.13 16.58 -1.01
CA ALA A 351 1.42 15.95 -1.21
C ALA A 351 1.93 16.13 -2.64
N HIS A 352 3.22 16.47 -2.75
CA HIS A 352 3.93 16.79 -3.99
C HIS A 352 4.98 15.73 -4.37
N PRO A 353 5.55 15.81 -5.58
CA PRO A 353 6.66 14.96 -5.99
C PRO A 353 7.86 15.06 -5.04
N LEU A 354 8.58 13.93 -4.93
CA LEU A 354 9.90 13.86 -4.31
C LEU A 354 10.92 14.01 -5.44
N ASN A 355 11.65 15.11 -5.49
CA ASN A 355 12.41 15.51 -6.68
C ASN A 355 13.80 14.90 -6.80
N ASP A 356 14.32 14.23 -5.74
CA ASP A 356 15.65 13.62 -5.81
C ASP A 356 15.68 12.40 -6.76
N PRO A 357 16.86 12.03 -7.29
CA PRO A 357 17.01 10.83 -8.12
C PRO A 357 16.54 9.54 -7.44
N GLY A 358 16.15 8.56 -8.25
CA GLY A 358 15.58 7.31 -7.77
C GLY A 358 14.14 7.49 -7.30
N ILE A 359 13.78 6.93 -6.16
CA ILE A 359 12.45 7.12 -5.54
C ILE A 359 12.32 8.43 -4.75
N GLY A 360 13.35 9.28 -4.81
CA GLY A 360 13.30 10.63 -4.25
C GLY A 360 13.54 10.71 -2.74
N ILE A 361 14.18 9.69 -2.13
CA ILE A 361 14.51 9.66 -0.68
C ILE A 361 15.92 9.14 -0.43
N GLU A 362 16.41 9.42 0.75
CA GLU A 362 17.69 8.93 1.24
C GLU A 362 17.50 7.96 2.41
N VAL A 363 18.15 6.79 2.34
CA VAL A 363 18.10 5.73 3.35
C VAL A 363 19.26 5.85 4.31
N SER A 364 18.98 5.82 5.61
CA SER A 364 19.98 5.77 6.68
C SER A 364 20.48 4.35 6.90
N SER A 365 21.70 4.06 6.49
CA SER A 365 22.32 2.75 6.72
C SER A 365 22.38 2.40 8.21
N GLN A 366 22.54 3.38 9.11
CA GLN A 366 22.53 3.19 10.56
C GLN A 366 21.15 2.75 11.06
N ASN A 367 20.08 3.42 10.62
CA ASN A 367 18.71 3.05 11.02
C ASN A 367 18.33 1.69 10.43
N LEU A 368 18.68 1.44 9.16
CA LEU A 368 18.43 0.16 8.52
C LEU A 368 19.10 -0.98 9.30
N ALA A 369 20.37 -0.83 9.69
CA ALA A 369 21.07 -1.82 10.49
C ALA A 369 20.41 -2.05 11.86
N ARG A 370 19.98 -0.99 12.55
CA ARG A 370 19.30 -1.08 13.86
C ARG A 370 17.94 -1.75 13.80
N LEU A 371 17.20 -1.58 12.70
CA LEU A 371 15.85 -2.13 12.50
C LEU A 371 15.87 -3.52 11.84
N SER A 372 17.03 -3.97 11.35
CA SER A 372 17.22 -5.30 10.77
C SER A 372 17.11 -6.39 11.83
N ILE A 373 16.48 -7.52 11.45
CA ILE A 373 16.35 -8.72 12.28
C ILE A 373 17.33 -9.77 11.78
N GLY A 374 18.33 -10.10 12.59
CA GLY A 374 19.37 -11.05 12.19
C GLY A 374 20.36 -10.47 11.16
N SER A 375 21.17 -11.33 10.57
CA SER A 375 22.13 -10.92 9.54
C SER A 375 21.44 -10.72 8.20
N PRO A 376 21.76 -9.63 7.46
CA PRO A 376 21.29 -9.45 6.09
C PRO A 376 21.78 -10.61 5.17
N ILE A 377 20.96 -10.94 4.19
CA ILE A 377 21.30 -11.99 3.21
C ILE A 377 21.95 -11.32 2.00
N VAL A 378 23.21 -11.63 1.74
CA VAL A 378 23.98 -11.11 0.61
C VAL A 378 23.93 -12.12 -0.55
N ILE A 379 23.61 -11.65 -1.72
CA ILE A 379 23.56 -12.43 -2.98
C ILE A 379 24.48 -11.71 -3.97
N GLU A 380 25.61 -12.31 -4.26
CA GLU A 380 26.60 -11.78 -5.20
C GLU A 380 26.28 -12.21 -6.63
N LYS A 381 26.75 -11.41 -7.59
CA LYS A 381 26.71 -11.80 -9.01
C LYS A 381 27.43 -13.14 -9.17
N PRO A 382 26.83 -14.12 -9.86
CA PRO A 382 27.53 -15.38 -10.18
C PRO A 382 28.84 -15.07 -10.91
N THR A 383 29.94 -15.67 -10.44
CA THR A 383 31.20 -15.68 -11.20
C THR A 383 31.04 -16.62 -12.39
N CYS A 384 31.20 -16.08 -13.60
CA CYS A 384 31.28 -16.89 -14.83
C CYS A 384 32.50 -17.78 -14.84
#